data_a9b505a626dca21ff4ca83ce40526efe
#
_entry.id   a9b505a626dca21ff4ca83ce40526efe
#
_cell.length_a   1.000
_cell.length_b   1.000
_cell.length_c   1.000
_cell.angle_alpha   90.00
_cell.angle_beta   90.00
_cell.angle_gamma   90.00
#
_symmetry.space_group_name_H-M   'P 1'
#
loop_
_entity.id
_entity.type
_entity.pdbx_description
1 polymer ?
#
loop_
_entity_poly.entity_id
_entity_poly.type
_entity_poly.pdbx_seq_one_letter_code
_entity_poly.pdbx_strand_id
1 'polypeptide(L)'
;MEKLKEKINKGAHNLIYPFDQIPSPGKMLKVADGVYWVRMSLPFALNHINLWVLEDGDEWVIVDTGVASAEIKSNWRKCFSEGMESRKVNKVIVTHLHPDHVGLAGWISRKFSAPLYMSRSEYLMCRVLVGDTGREAPDEGMDLYRGAGFNKVQLDSYAERFGGFGRAVSKLPDNYRRLRDKEIIKIGKYDWEVVVGSGHCPEHVCLYSKQLKLLISGDQVLPKISSNVSVFPTEPLSNPLEDWLDSCHYIKERVPNDVLILPAHNEPFRGLHERLNNLINGHEKNLERLLDLCKEPKRAIDVFSVLFKRTISDDVLLMATGESIAHLNCLLMRNLINSDKDENGVIYYKKV
;
A
#
# COMPACT_ATOMS: atom_id res chain seq x y z
N MET A 1 0.62 -25.20 29.25
CA MET A 1 1.23 -23.98 28.63
C MET A 1 2.53 -24.43 27.96
N GLU A 2 2.43 -24.91 26.73
CA GLU A 2 3.59 -25.23 25.92
C GLU A 2 4.22 -23.93 25.41
N LYS A 3 5.50 -23.73 25.73
CA LYS A 3 6.30 -22.65 25.15
C LYS A 3 6.40 -22.90 23.65
N LEU A 4 5.70 -22.10 22.83
CA LEU A 4 6.01 -21.99 21.41
C LEU A 4 7.51 -21.68 21.27
N LYS A 5 8.27 -22.63 20.74
CA LYS A 5 9.65 -22.39 20.33
C LYS A 5 9.59 -21.42 19.16
N GLU A 6 9.91 -20.14 19.44
CA GLU A 6 10.10 -19.14 18.40
C GLU A 6 11.21 -19.65 17.45
N LYS A 7 10.82 -20.07 16.26
CA LYS A 7 11.77 -20.25 15.16
C LYS A 7 12.26 -18.89 14.75
N ILE A 8 13.44 -18.52 15.24
CA ILE A 8 14.16 -17.34 14.78
C ILE A 8 14.64 -17.64 13.36
N ASN A 9 13.79 -17.42 12.38
CA ASN A 9 14.25 -17.32 11.00
C ASN A 9 14.99 -15.97 10.90
N LYS A 10 16.31 -16.01 11.06
CA LYS A 10 17.20 -14.88 10.80
C LYS A 10 17.26 -14.61 9.28
N GLY A 11 16.15 -14.15 8.75
CA GLY A 11 16.10 -13.48 7.46
C GLY A 11 16.79 -12.11 7.61
N ALA A 12 17.18 -11.49 6.51
CA ALA A 12 17.69 -10.13 6.49
C ALA A 12 16.83 -9.26 7.43
N HIS A 13 17.47 -8.53 8.37
CA HIS A 13 16.86 -7.57 9.29
C HIS A 13 16.38 -8.02 10.68
N ASN A 14 16.79 -9.19 11.22
CA ASN A 14 16.44 -9.63 12.60
C ASN A 14 14.91 -9.67 12.91
N LEU A 15 14.05 -9.80 11.90
CA LEU A 15 12.59 -9.91 12.08
C LEU A 15 12.23 -11.32 12.54
N ILE A 16 11.21 -11.43 13.40
CA ILE A 16 10.68 -12.70 13.92
C ILE A 16 9.34 -13.00 13.26
N TYR A 17 9.20 -14.17 12.66
CA TYR A 17 7.97 -14.65 12.02
C TYR A 17 7.33 -15.73 12.91
N PRO A 18 6.25 -15.40 13.67
CA PRO A 18 5.72 -16.29 14.70
C PRO A 18 4.79 -17.39 14.17
N PHE A 19 4.42 -17.39 12.89
CA PHE A 19 3.48 -18.35 12.31
C PHE A 19 4.19 -19.30 11.35
N ASP A 20 4.04 -20.61 11.59
CA ASP A 20 4.54 -21.67 10.71
C ASP A 20 3.55 -22.00 9.58
N GLN A 21 2.29 -21.56 9.71
CA GLN A 21 1.21 -21.84 8.76
C GLN A 21 0.74 -20.57 8.08
N ILE A 22 0.36 -20.71 6.82
CA ILE A 22 -0.26 -19.66 6.01
C ILE A 22 -1.69 -20.15 5.67
N PRO A 23 -2.74 -19.32 5.86
CA PRO A 23 -4.09 -19.74 5.51
C PRO A 23 -4.22 -19.97 4.01
N SER A 24 -4.83 -21.08 3.63
CA SER A 24 -5.22 -21.33 2.23
C SER A 24 -6.34 -20.39 1.81
N PRO A 25 -6.46 -20.06 0.51
CA PRO A 25 -7.52 -19.18 0.01
C PRO A 25 -8.92 -19.64 0.47
N GLY A 26 -9.70 -18.71 1.01
CA GLY A 26 -11.03 -18.99 1.57
C GLY A 26 -11.06 -19.61 2.97
N LYS A 27 -9.91 -19.73 3.64
CA LYS A 27 -9.79 -20.16 5.04
C LYS A 27 -9.31 -19.01 5.93
N MET A 28 -9.62 -19.12 7.22
CA MET A 28 -9.26 -18.16 8.25
C MET A 28 -8.31 -18.80 9.25
N LEU A 29 -7.22 -18.12 9.61
CA LEU A 29 -6.27 -18.53 10.65
C LEU A 29 -6.30 -17.54 11.81
N LYS A 30 -6.63 -17.99 13.01
CA LYS A 30 -6.60 -17.12 14.20
C LYS A 30 -5.17 -16.72 14.54
N VAL A 31 -4.88 -15.41 14.59
CA VAL A 31 -3.55 -14.85 14.89
C VAL A 31 -3.49 -14.18 16.26
N ALA A 32 -4.64 -13.75 16.77
CA ALA A 32 -4.80 -13.21 18.13
C ALA A 32 -6.25 -13.39 18.58
N ASP A 33 -6.57 -12.96 19.80
CA ASP A 33 -7.93 -13.03 20.29
C ASP A 33 -8.85 -12.12 19.47
N GLY A 34 -9.87 -12.75 18.83
CA GLY A 34 -10.81 -12.07 17.94
C GLY A 34 -10.20 -11.55 16.62
N VAL A 35 -8.97 -11.96 16.23
CA VAL A 35 -8.31 -11.51 14.99
C VAL A 35 -7.88 -12.70 14.13
N TYR A 36 -8.29 -12.68 12.87
CA TYR A 36 -8.07 -13.76 11.92
C TYR A 36 -7.40 -13.25 10.64
N TRP A 37 -6.44 -14.04 10.18
CA TRP A 37 -5.73 -13.85 8.93
C TRP A 37 -6.42 -14.61 7.82
N VAL A 38 -6.72 -13.93 6.72
CA VAL A 38 -7.18 -14.47 5.45
C VAL A 38 -6.15 -14.14 4.39
N ARG A 39 -5.79 -15.09 3.53
CA ARG A 39 -4.91 -14.83 2.38
C ARG A 39 -5.64 -15.15 1.10
N MET A 40 -5.55 -14.22 0.14
CA MET A 40 -6.12 -14.36 -1.20
C MET A 40 -5.02 -14.29 -2.25
N SER A 41 -5.21 -14.97 -3.38
CA SER A 41 -4.26 -14.96 -4.51
C SER A 41 -4.37 -13.65 -5.29
N LEU A 42 -3.25 -13.18 -5.82
CA LEU A 42 -3.19 -12.06 -6.76
C LEU A 42 -2.54 -12.51 -8.08
N PRO A 43 -2.99 -12.00 -9.23
CA PRO A 43 -2.44 -12.34 -10.53
C PRO A 43 -1.20 -11.52 -10.90
N PHE A 44 -0.34 -11.19 -9.91
CA PHE A 44 0.83 -10.34 -10.06
C PHE A 44 2.10 -11.04 -9.56
N ALA A 45 3.26 -10.43 -9.75
CA ALA A 45 4.51 -10.91 -9.16
C ALA A 45 4.41 -11.00 -7.62
N LEU A 46 3.73 -10.05 -6.99
CA LEU A 46 3.30 -10.14 -5.61
C LEU A 46 1.99 -10.95 -5.58
N ASN A 47 2.11 -12.26 -5.42
CA ASN A 47 1.06 -13.24 -5.74
C ASN A 47 -0.02 -13.42 -4.67
N HIS A 48 -0.04 -12.59 -3.64
CA HIS A 48 -1.01 -12.68 -2.55
C HIS A 48 -1.27 -11.35 -1.86
N ILE A 49 -2.44 -11.27 -1.23
CA ILE A 49 -2.85 -10.22 -0.30
C ILE A 49 -3.34 -10.85 1.01
N ASN A 50 -2.94 -10.30 2.14
CA ASN A 50 -3.46 -10.63 3.46
C ASN A 50 -4.59 -9.67 3.80
N LEU A 51 -5.69 -10.23 4.24
CA LEU A 51 -6.90 -9.53 4.65
C LEU A 51 -7.18 -9.92 6.10
N TRP A 52 -7.77 -9.01 6.86
CA TRP A 52 -7.97 -9.25 8.28
C TRP A 52 -9.46 -9.26 8.61
N VAL A 53 -9.86 -10.22 9.42
CA VAL A 53 -11.25 -10.40 9.87
C VAL A 53 -11.25 -10.35 11.39
N LEU A 54 -12.05 -9.45 11.97
CA LEU A 54 -12.08 -9.19 13.40
C LEU A 54 -13.48 -9.49 13.96
N GLU A 55 -13.54 -10.15 15.12
CA GLU A 55 -14.78 -10.35 15.85
C GLU A 55 -15.30 -9.05 16.46
N ASP A 56 -16.58 -8.75 16.25
CA ASP A 56 -17.28 -7.58 16.82
C ASP A 56 -18.60 -8.03 17.48
N GLY A 57 -18.47 -8.71 18.61
CA GLY A 57 -19.60 -9.41 19.25
C GLY A 57 -20.05 -10.60 18.39
N ASP A 58 -21.34 -10.60 18.02
CA ASP A 58 -21.93 -11.63 17.16
C ASP A 58 -21.76 -11.31 15.65
N GLU A 59 -21.01 -10.27 15.31
CA GLU A 59 -20.79 -9.80 13.96
C GLU A 59 -19.29 -9.76 13.63
N TRP A 60 -18.95 -9.35 12.40
CA TRP A 60 -17.58 -9.27 11.92
C TRP A 60 -17.23 -7.91 11.34
N VAL A 61 -15.98 -7.53 11.49
CA VAL A 61 -15.35 -6.42 10.77
C VAL A 61 -14.34 -6.99 9.79
N ILE A 62 -14.33 -6.48 8.57
CA ILE A 62 -13.35 -6.84 7.53
C ILE A 62 -12.43 -5.67 7.30
N VAL A 63 -11.11 -5.91 7.32
CA VAL A 63 -10.09 -4.92 6.97
C VAL A 63 -9.41 -5.38 5.68
N ASP A 64 -9.56 -4.58 4.64
CA ASP A 64 -9.23 -4.82 3.24
C ASP A 64 -9.99 -6.00 2.61
N THR A 65 -10.10 -6.02 1.27
CA THR A 65 -11.11 -6.87 0.62
C THR A 65 -10.60 -7.68 -0.57
N GLY A 66 -9.41 -7.39 -1.07
CA GLY A 66 -8.86 -8.04 -2.27
C GLY A 66 -9.39 -7.43 -3.58
N VAL A 67 -8.74 -7.79 -4.68
CA VAL A 67 -9.10 -7.37 -6.05
C VAL A 67 -10.50 -7.86 -6.45
N ALA A 68 -11.23 -7.08 -7.21
CA ALA A 68 -12.56 -7.43 -7.72
C ALA A 68 -12.48 -8.53 -8.81
N SER A 69 -12.21 -9.77 -8.39
CA SER A 69 -12.18 -10.95 -9.25
C SER A 69 -13.24 -11.98 -8.86
N ALA A 70 -13.57 -12.88 -9.79
CA ALA A 70 -14.49 -13.98 -9.54
C ALA A 70 -13.92 -14.99 -8.51
N GLU A 71 -12.61 -15.22 -8.57
CA GLU A 71 -11.88 -16.10 -7.65
C GLU A 71 -11.96 -15.59 -6.21
N ILE A 72 -11.58 -14.32 -5.99
CA ILE A 72 -11.58 -13.70 -4.66
C ILE A 72 -13.00 -13.62 -4.10
N LYS A 73 -14.01 -13.30 -4.93
CA LYS A 73 -15.42 -13.40 -4.51
C LYS A 73 -15.81 -14.81 -4.08
N SER A 74 -15.35 -15.85 -4.78
CA SER A 74 -15.60 -17.25 -4.41
C SER A 74 -14.96 -17.59 -3.07
N ASN A 75 -13.71 -17.17 -2.85
CA ASN A 75 -13.00 -17.39 -1.60
C ASN A 75 -13.67 -16.65 -0.42
N TRP A 76 -14.15 -15.40 -0.63
CA TRP A 76 -14.93 -14.71 0.38
C TRP A 76 -16.25 -15.44 0.72
N ARG A 77 -16.96 -16.00 -0.28
CA ARG A 77 -18.17 -16.79 0.00
C ARG A 77 -17.89 -17.98 0.91
N LYS A 78 -16.74 -18.65 0.75
CA LYS A 78 -16.30 -19.74 1.66
C LYS A 78 -15.99 -19.18 3.05
N CYS A 79 -15.25 -18.08 3.17
CA CYS A 79 -15.03 -17.44 4.46
C CYS A 79 -16.34 -17.09 5.16
N PHE A 80 -17.32 -16.52 4.45
CA PHE A 80 -18.61 -16.14 5.02
C PHE A 80 -19.42 -17.36 5.53
N SER A 81 -19.43 -18.45 4.78
CA SER A 81 -20.24 -19.65 5.14
C SER A 81 -19.57 -20.54 6.18
N GLU A 82 -18.24 -20.72 6.09
CA GLU A 82 -17.50 -21.65 6.93
C GLU A 82 -16.80 -20.96 8.10
N GLY A 83 -15.90 -20.01 7.82
CA GLY A 83 -15.06 -19.37 8.84
C GLY A 83 -15.81 -18.36 9.70
N MET A 84 -16.73 -17.62 9.10
CA MET A 84 -17.53 -16.59 9.78
C MET A 84 -18.93 -17.10 10.20
N GLU A 85 -19.19 -18.39 10.02
CA GLU A 85 -20.44 -19.07 10.46
C GLU A 85 -21.72 -18.37 9.97
N SER A 86 -21.67 -17.78 8.77
CA SER A 86 -22.76 -16.98 8.18
C SER A 86 -23.20 -15.76 9.01
N ARG A 87 -22.44 -15.37 10.05
CA ARG A 87 -22.70 -14.15 10.82
C ARG A 87 -22.50 -12.91 9.93
N LYS A 88 -23.14 -11.81 10.30
CA LYS A 88 -23.11 -10.56 9.53
C LYS A 88 -21.75 -9.87 9.60
N VAL A 89 -21.40 -9.14 8.55
CA VAL A 89 -20.35 -8.12 8.56
C VAL A 89 -21.02 -6.79 8.87
N ASN A 90 -20.53 -6.09 9.90
CA ASN A 90 -21.09 -4.81 10.34
C ASN A 90 -20.21 -3.59 9.97
N LYS A 91 -18.97 -3.83 9.57
CA LYS A 91 -18.05 -2.78 9.09
C LYS A 91 -17.12 -3.33 8.01
N VAL A 92 -16.85 -2.54 6.99
CA VAL A 92 -15.77 -2.76 6.02
C VAL A 92 -14.80 -1.61 6.16
N ILE A 93 -13.59 -1.88 6.62
CA ILE A 93 -12.51 -0.90 6.75
C ILE A 93 -11.54 -1.13 5.60
N VAL A 94 -11.14 -0.06 4.91
CA VAL A 94 -10.14 -0.14 3.84
C VAL A 94 -8.97 0.75 4.21
N THR A 95 -7.77 0.16 4.19
CA THR A 95 -6.54 0.85 4.57
C THR A 95 -6.19 1.95 3.57
N HIS A 96 -6.32 1.66 2.28
CA HIS A 96 -6.06 2.61 1.20
C HIS A 96 -6.72 2.19 -0.13
N LEU A 97 -6.58 3.02 -1.15
CA LEU A 97 -7.35 2.93 -2.40
C LEU A 97 -6.88 1.84 -3.39
N HIS A 98 -5.72 1.21 -3.21
CA HIS A 98 -5.21 0.27 -4.20
C HIS A 98 -6.16 -0.91 -4.44
N PRO A 99 -6.26 -1.43 -5.69
CA PRO A 99 -7.29 -2.39 -6.06
C PRO A 99 -7.30 -3.69 -5.26
N ASP A 100 -6.14 -4.16 -4.80
CA ASP A 100 -6.01 -5.37 -3.98
C ASP A 100 -6.46 -5.17 -2.53
N HIS A 101 -6.69 -3.92 -2.12
CA HIS A 101 -7.28 -3.56 -0.83
C HIS A 101 -8.76 -3.19 -0.95
N VAL A 102 -9.08 -2.22 -1.81
CA VAL A 102 -10.43 -1.67 -1.94
C VAL A 102 -11.35 -2.47 -2.88
N GLY A 103 -10.79 -3.36 -3.69
CA GLY A 103 -11.46 -3.92 -4.87
C GLY A 103 -12.85 -4.51 -4.64
N LEU A 104 -13.04 -5.28 -3.57
CA LEU A 104 -14.35 -5.86 -3.24
C LEU A 104 -15.10 -5.12 -2.13
N ALA A 105 -14.61 -3.97 -1.64
CA ALA A 105 -15.24 -3.23 -0.56
C ALA A 105 -16.70 -2.89 -0.86
N GLY A 106 -16.99 -2.37 -2.04
CA GLY A 106 -18.36 -2.06 -2.44
C GLY A 106 -19.27 -3.29 -2.58
N TRP A 107 -18.72 -4.43 -3.00
CA TRP A 107 -19.49 -5.67 -3.07
C TRP A 107 -19.83 -6.22 -1.68
N ILE A 108 -18.87 -6.24 -0.74
CA ILE A 108 -19.10 -6.71 0.63
C ILE A 108 -20.05 -5.75 1.37
N SER A 109 -19.84 -4.43 1.25
CA SER A 109 -20.73 -3.43 1.84
C SER A 109 -22.18 -3.61 1.41
N ARG A 110 -22.45 -3.81 0.12
CA ARG A 110 -23.83 -4.05 -0.37
C ARG A 110 -24.39 -5.39 0.08
N LYS A 111 -23.56 -6.45 0.09
CA LYS A 111 -24.01 -7.79 0.50
C LYS A 111 -24.54 -7.81 1.93
N PHE A 112 -23.90 -7.08 2.84
CA PHE A 112 -24.21 -7.08 4.27
C PHE A 112 -24.89 -5.80 4.75
N SER A 113 -25.09 -4.82 3.86
CA SER A 113 -25.53 -3.45 4.23
C SER A 113 -24.57 -2.81 5.25
N ALA A 114 -23.29 -3.18 5.17
CA ALA A 114 -22.24 -2.72 6.08
C ALA A 114 -21.66 -1.37 5.61
N PRO A 115 -21.49 -0.38 6.50
CA PRO A 115 -20.85 0.88 6.16
C PRO A 115 -19.38 0.67 5.79
N LEU A 116 -18.92 1.44 4.78
CA LEU A 116 -17.53 1.53 4.38
C LEU A 116 -16.81 2.58 5.24
N TYR A 117 -15.64 2.21 5.77
CA TYR A 117 -14.75 3.09 6.53
C TYR A 117 -13.45 3.29 5.74
N MET A 118 -13.09 4.54 5.45
CA MET A 118 -11.85 4.92 4.75
C MET A 118 -11.39 6.31 5.23
N SER A 119 -10.15 6.66 4.99
CA SER A 119 -9.71 8.06 5.08
C SER A 119 -10.33 8.88 3.94
N ARG A 120 -10.26 10.22 4.02
CA ARG A 120 -10.96 11.10 3.07
C ARG A 120 -10.31 11.04 1.69
N SER A 121 -9.01 11.23 1.64
CA SER A 121 -8.27 11.29 0.38
C SER A 121 -8.35 9.97 -0.37
N GLU A 122 -8.24 8.85 0.33
CA GLU A 122 -8.34 7.51 -0.26
C GLU A 122 -9.72 7.24 -0.88
N TYR A 123 -10.80 7.59 -0.16
CA TYR A 123 -12.15 7.41 -0.70
C TYR A 123 -12.41 8.30 -1.92
N LEU A 124 -12.07 9.60 -1.84
CA LEU A 124 -12.32 10.55 -2.94
C LEU A 124 -11.47 10.22 -4.16
N MET A 125 -10.19 9.92 -3.97
CA MET A 125 -9.28 9.56 -5.06
C MET A 125 -9.68 8.25 -5.71
N CYS A 126 -10.08 7.23 -4.93
CA CYS A 126 -10.63 5.99 -5.47
C CYS A 126 -11.88 6.25 -6.33
N ARG A 127 -12.79 7.14 -5.89
CA ARG A 127 -13.99 7.53 -6.67
C ARG A 127 -13.62 8.19 -7.99
N VAL A 128 -12.61 9.07 -7.99
CA VAL A 128 -12.10 9.71 -9.23
C VAL A 128 -11.52 8.66 -10.17
N LEU A 129 -10.61 7.81 -9.71
CA LEU A 129 -9.96 6.80 -10.54
C LEU A 129 -10.95 5.75 -11.09
N VAL A 130 -11.98 5.39 -10.32
CA VAL A 130 -13.08 4.54 -10.81
C VAL A 130 -13.92 5.28 -11.84
N GLY A 131 -14.17 6.58 -11.65
CA GLY A 131 -14.89 7.44 -12.59
C GLY A 131 -14.17 7.62 -13.93
N ASP A 132 -12.85 7.58 -13.92
CA ASP A 132 -12.00 7.68 -15.13
C ASP A 132 -11.95 6.36 -15.94
N THR A 133 -12.66 5.32 -15.54
CA THR A 133 -12.66 4.03 -16.24
C THR A 133 -13.11 4.16 -17.68
N GLY A 134 -12.21 3.83 -18.62
CA GLY A 134 -12.44 3.92 -20.06
C GLY A 134 -12.27 5.33 -20.64
N ARG A 135 -11.85 6.30 -19.86
CA ARG A 135 -11.47 7.63 -20.33
C ARG A 135 -10.12 7.56 -21.06
N GLU A 136 -9.93 8.43 -22.04
CA GLU A 136 -8.63 8.63 -22.70
C GLU A 136 -7.61 9.24 -21.75
N ALA A 137 -6.32 8.92 -21.97
CA ALA A 137 -5.23 9.48 -21.17
C ALA A 137 -5.18 11.01 -21.34
N PRO A 138 -5.13 11.78 -20.23
CA PRO A 138 -5.04 13.23 -20.30
C PRO A 138 -3.65 13.69 -20.73
N ASP A 139 -3.58 14.85 -21.37
CA ASP A 139 -2.31 15.46 -21.83
C ASP A 139 -1.31 15.64 -20.69
N GLU A 140 -1.77 16.00 -19.49
CA GLU A 140 -0.93 16.16 -18.30
C GLU A 140 -0.24 14.83 -17.91
N GLY A 141 -0.90 13.70 -18.09
CA GLY A 141 -0.30 12.40 -17.89
C GLY A 141 0.75 12.07 -18.95
N MET A 142 0.43 12.37 -20.23
CA MET A 142 1.39 12.21 -21.33
C MET A 142 2.60 13.10 -21.13
N ASP A 143 2.42 14.33 -20.65
CA ASP A 143 3.49 15.29 -20.39
C ASP A 143 4.40 14.86 -19.24
N LEU A 144 3.85 14.32 -18.16
CA LEU A 144 4.65 13.76 -17.06
C LEU A 144 5.61 12.68 -17.57
N TYR A 145 5.09 11.69 -18.30
CA TYR A 145 5.89 10.56 -18.77
C TYR A 145 6.84 10.95 -19.92
N ARG A 146 6.45 11.92 -20.77
CA ARG A 146 7.37 12.53 -21.75
C ARG A 146 8.52 13.23 -21.01
N GLY A 147 8.21 14.01 -19.99
CA GLY A 147 9.19 14.67 -19.12
C GLY A 147 10.14 13.69 -18.45
N ALA A 148 9.67 12.51 -18.07
CA ALA A 148 10.47 11.43 -17.51
C ALA A 148 11.42 10.77 -18.52
N GLY A 149 11.24 11.03 -19.84
CA GLY A 149 12.08 10.50 -20.91
C GLY A 149 11.47 9.32 -21.69
N PHE A 150 10.14 9.09 -21.62
CA PHE A 150 9.47 8.04 -22.39
C PHE A 150 9.54 8.32 -23.89
N ASN A 151 9.81 7.28 -24.68
CA ASN A 151 9.65 7.30 -26.12
C ASN A 151 8.18 7.12 -26.52
N LYS A 152 7.90 7.24 -27.83
CA LYS A 152 6.54 7.11 -28.37
C LYS A 152 5.85 5.80 -27.99
N VAL A 153 6.55 4.67 -28.06
CA VAL A 153 5.98 3.33 -27.76
C VAL A 153 5.57 3.26 -26.29
N GLN A 154 6.37 3.81 -25.38
CA GLN A 154 6.08 3.83 -23.95
C GLN A 154 4.91 4.77 -23.62
N LEU A 155 4.82 5.92 -24.30
CA LEU A 155 3.68 6.83 -24.17
C LEU A 155 2.38 6.21 -24.69
N ASP A 156 2.42 5.54 -25.83
CA ASP A 156 1.26 4.82 -26.40
C ASP A 156 0.80 3.72 -25.42
N SER A 157 1.74 2.96 -24.83
CA SER A 157 1.44 1.94 -23.82
C SER A 157 0.81 2.53 -22.54
N TYR A 158 1.25 3.71 -22.11
CA TYR A 158 0.59 4.42 -20.98
C TYR A 158 -0.84 4.78 -21.35
N ALA A 159 -1.06 5.36 -22.53
CA ALA A 159 -2.40 5.77 -22.98
C ALA A 159 -3.37 4.59 -23.06
N GLU A 160 -2.93 3.42 -23.52
CA GLU A 160 -3.74 2.20 -23.59
C GLU A 160 -4.12 1.65 -22.20
N ARG A 161 -3.27 1.83 -21.20
CA ARG A 161 -3.50 1.36 -19.82
C ARG A 161 -4.29 2.33 -18.96
N PHE A 162 -4.35 3.60 -19.36
CA PHE A 162 -5.08 4.62 -18.62
C PHE A 162 -6.56 4.25 -18.46
N GLY A 163 -7.18 4.66 -17.36
CA GLY A 163 -8.58 4.34 -17.09
C GLY A 163 -8.84 2.85 -16.81
N GLY A 164 -7.80 2.05 -16.51
CA GLY A 164 -7.94 0.63 -16.17
C GLY A 164 -8.33 0.36 -14.70
N PHE A 165 -8.13 1.31 -13.81
CA PHE A 165 -8.27 1.14 -12.37
C PHE A 165 -9.64 0.58 -11.94
N GLY A 166 -10.72 1.14 -12.43
CA GLY A 166 -12.08 0.73 -12.05
C GLY A 166 -12.48 -0.67 -12.53
N ARG A 167 -11.72 -1.29 -13.44
CA ARG A 167 -11.96 -2.70 -13.84
C ARG A 167 -11.63 -3.68 -12.72
N ALA A 168 -10.75 -3.28 -11.79
CA ALA A 168 -10.31 -4.07 -10.64
C ALA A 168 -11.04 -3.71 -9.34
N VAL A 169 -11.99 -2.77 -9.37
CA VAL A 169 -12.71 -2.26 -8.19
C VAL A 169 -14.22 -2.36 -8.40
N SER A 170 -14.93 -3.00 -7.48
CA SER A 170 -16.38 -3.00 -7.44
C SER A 170 -16.90 -1.61 -7.03
N LYS A 171 -17.98 -1.13 -7.67
CA LYS A 171 -18.55 0.19 -7.37
C LYS A 171 -18.66 0.41 -5.86
N LEU A 172 -18.01 1.46 -5.35
CA LEU A 172 -18.07 1.83 -3.94
C LEU A 172 -19.49 2.33 -3.55
N PRO A 173 -19.86 2.27 -2.26
CA PRO A 173 -21.01 3.02 -1.75
C PRO A 173 -20.84 4.52 -2.01
N ASP A 174 -21.93 5.25 -2.21
CA ASP A 174 -21.90 6.71 -2.43
C ASP A 174 -21.66 7.50 -1.13
N ASN A 175 -21.69 6.83 0.03
CA ASN A 175 -21.33 7.36 1.33
C ASN A 175 -20.31 6.46 2.02
N TYR A 176 -19.57 7.04 2.97
CA TYR A 176 -18.59 6.33 3.79
C TYR A 176 -18.49 6.94 5.18
N ARG A 177 -17.89 6.23 6.12
CA ARG A 177 -17.50 6.71 7.43
C ARG A 177 -16.01 7.11 7.36
N ARG A 178 -15.74 8.39 7.58
CA ARG A 178 -14.36 8.88 7.53
C ARG A 178 -13.59 8.39 8.75
N LEU A 179 -12.41 7.79 8.50
CA LEU A 179 -11.37 7.55 9.49
C LEU A 179 -10.44 8.76 9.58
N ARG A 180 -10.02 9.10 10.80
CA ARG A 180 -9.08 10.19 11.07
C ARG A 180 -7.93 9.70 11.93
N ASP A 181 -6.77 10.28 11.73
CA ASP A 181 -5.61 9.99 12.58
C ASP A 181 -5.95 10.18 14.06
N LYS A 182 -5.45 9.26 14.90
CA LYS A 182 -5.71 9.19 16.35
C LYS A 182 -7.16 8.90 16.76
N GLU A 183 -8.07 8.69 15.82
CA GLU A 183 -9.42 8.24 16.13
C GLU A 183 -9.38 6.84 16.75
N ILE A 184 -10.20 6.61 17.78
CA ILE A 184 -10.37 5.28 18.38
C ILE A 184 -11.64 4.64 17.86
N ILE A 185 -11.49 3.45 17.26
CA ILE A 185 -12.61 2.61 16.80
C ILE A 185 -12.71 1.43 17.74
N LYS A 186 -13.90 1.20 18.28
CA LYS A 186 -14.16 -0.01 19.05
C LYS A 186 -14.56 -1.15 18.11
N ILE A 187 -13.85 -2.28 18.22
CA ILE A 187 -14.16 -3.54 17.53
C ILE A 187 -14.16 -4.65 18.59
N GLY A 188 -15.31 -5.26 18.80
CA GLY A 188 -15.53 -6.19 19.90
C GLY A 188 -15.25 -5.53 21.25
N LYS A 189 -14.38 -6.14 22.03
CA LYS A 189 -13.97 -5.63 23.35
C LYS A 189 -12.71 -4.78 23.31
N TYR A 190 -12.10 -4.59 22.14
CA TYR A 190 -10.82 -3.92 21.97
C TYR A 190 -10.96 -2.55 21.32
N ASP A 191 -10.09 -1.66 21.73
CA ASP A 191 -9.93 -0.34 21.12
C ASP A 191 -8.83 -0.42 20.04
N TRP A 192 -9.13 0.15 18.87
CA TRP A 192 -8.22 0.25 17.75
C TRP A 192 -8.00 1.71 17.40
N GLU A 193 -6.79 2.16 17.56
CA GLU A 193 -6.39 3.50 17.18
C GLU A 193 -6.07 3.54 15.69
N VAL A 194 -6.61 4.52 14.99
CA VAL A 194 -6.25 4.85 13.61
C VAL A 194 -4.93 5.58 13.62
N VAL A 195 -3.93 5.03 12.93
CA VAL A 195 -2.63 5.66 12.70
C VAL A 195 -2.51 5.89 11.20
N VAL A 196 -2.49 7.17 10.78
CA VAL A 196 -2.42 7.51 9.36
C VAL A 196 -0.97 7.71 8.94
N GLY A 197 -0.56 6.99 7.91
CA GLY A 197 0.69 7.20 7.19
C GLY A 197 0.46 7.83 5.82
N SER A 198 1.53 8.28 5.17
CA SER A 198 1.51 8.92 3.85
C SER A 198 2.68 8.41 2.99
N GLY A 199 2.74 8.82 1.75
CA GLY A 199 3.83 8.54 0.82
C GLY A 199 3.55 7.38 -0.12
N HIS A 200 3.15 6.20 0.37
CA HIS A 200 2.65 5.11 -0.48
C HIS A 200 1.30 5.49 -1.13
N CYS A 201 0.46 6.14 -0.36
CA CYS A 201 -0.76 6.79 -0.77
C CYS A 201 -1.03 8.00 0.15
N PRO A 202 -1.98 8.89 -0.14
CA PRO A 202 -2.15 10.15 0.58
C PRO A 202 -2.47 10.03 2.07
N GLU A 203 -3.37 9.11 2.46
CA GLU A 203 -3.86 8.94 3.86
C GLU A 203 -4.04 7.45 4.18
N HIS A 204 -2.93 6.66 4.15
CA HIS A 204 -2.96 5.24 4.46
C HIS A 204 -3.35 4.98 5.92
N VAL A 205 -4.39 4.19 6.15
CA VAL A 205 -4.85 3.81 7.49
C VAL A 205 -4.15 2.55 7.99
N CYS A 206 -3.46 2.66 9.12
CA CYS A 206 -3.08 1.52 9.95
C CYS A 206 -4.00 1.46 11.18
N LEU A 207 -4.20 0.27 11.74
CA LEU A 207 -5.01 0.07 12.95
C LEU A 207 -4.14 -0.53 14.06
N TYR A 208 -3.96 0.22 15.14
CA TYR A 208 -3.17 -0.17 16.31
C TYR A 208 -4.06 -0.50 17.50
N SER A 209 -3.94 -1.72 18.04
CA SER A 209 -4.56 -2.08 19.32
C SER A 209 -3.49 -2.28 20.40
N LYS A 210 -3.52 -1.39 21.38
CA LYS A 210 -2.62 -1.44 22.54
C LYS A 210 -2.88 -2.70 23.40
N GLN A 211 -4.15 -3.05 23.59
CA GLN A 211 -4.53 -4.20 24.42
C GLN A 211 -4.06 -5.53 23.82
N LEU A 212 -4.14 -5.68 22.49
CA LEU A 212 -3.71 -6.87 21.78
C LEU A 212 -2.22 -6.84 21.42
N LYS A 213 -1.56 -5.68 21.51
CA LYS A 213 -0.21 -5.44 20.98
C LYS A 213 -0.13 -5.82 19.50
N LEU A 214 -1.07 -5.33 18.68
CA LEU A 214 -1.20 -5.60 17.26
C LEU A 214 -1.18 -4.30 16.46
N LEU A 215 -0.55 -4.35 15.28
CA LEU A 215 -0.63 -3.31 14.26
C LEU A 215 -1.06 -3.94 12.93
N ILE A 216 -2.28 -3.68 12.45
CA ILE A 216 -2.63 -3.93 11.05
C ILE A 216 -2.03 -2.78 10.25
N SER A 217 -0.98 -3.07 9.49
CA SER A 217 -0.17 -2.05 8.84
C SER A 217 -0.49 -1.82 7.35
N GLY A 218 -1.37 -2.64 6.77
CA GLY A 218 -1.60 -2.59 5.33
C GLY A 218 -0.28 -2.63 4.55
N ASP A 219 -0.12 -1.72 3.61
CA ASP A 219 1.11 -1.54 2.84
C ASP A 219 2.09 -0.53 3.46
N GLN A 220 1.70 0.16 4.54
CA GLN A 220 2.59 1.15 5.17
C GLN A 220 3.84 0.51 5.77
N VAL A 221 3.76 -0.73 6.28
CA VAL A 221 4.94 -1.45 6.81
C VAL A 221 4.90 -2.91 6.35
N LEU A 222 5.76 -3.27 5.40
CA LEU A 222 5.93 -4.62 4.86
C LEU A 222 7.25 -5.23 5.31
N PRO A 223 7.33 -6.56 5.58
CA PRO A 223 8.54 -7.15 6.18
C PRO A 223 9.71 -7.30 5.22
N LYS A 224 9.47 -7.60 3.93
CA LYS A 224 10.50 -8.03 2.99
C LYS A 224 10.80 -7.02 1.88
N ILE A 225 9.79 -6.23 1.49
CA ILE A 225 9.87 -5.25 0.42
C ILE A 225 9.55 -3.85 0.94
N SER A 226 10.07 -2.81 0.30
CA SER A 226 9.54 -1.45 0.47
C SER A 226 8.28 -1.32 -0.35
N SER A 227 7.27 -0.65 0.18
CA SER A 227 6.11 -0.27 -0.60
C SER A 227 6.49 0.71 -1.68
N ASN A 228 5.81 0.70 -2.81
CA ASN A 228 6.04 1.65 -3.87
C ASN A 228 5.64 3.06 -3.40
N VAL A 229 6.51 4.03 -3.57
CA VAL A 229 6.31 5.44 -3.25
C VAL A 229 6.47 6.23 -4.55
N SER A 230 5.35 6.61 -5.16
CA SER A 230 5.34 7.14 -6.52
C SER A 230 4.70 8.52 -6.62
N VAL A 231 5.25 9.34 -7.53
CA VAL A 231 4.58 10.53 -8.07
C VAL A 231 3.63 10.09 -9.19
N PHE A 232 2.44 10.64 -9.20
CA PHE A 232 1.42 10.41 -10.22
C PHE A 232 1.11 11.69 -10.99
N PRO A 233 0.53 11.59 -12.22
CA PRO A 233 0.19 12.76 -13.02
C PRO A 233 -0.73 13.78 -12.35
N THR A 234 -1.53 13.34 -11.39
CA THR A 234 -2.44 14.20 -10.63
C THR A 234 -1.72 15.20 -9.72
N GLU A 235 -0.49 14.90 -9.31
CA GLU A 235 0.30 15.76 -8.40
C GLU A 235 1.80 15.64 -8.74
N PRO A 236 2.24 16.17 -9.91
CA PRO A 236 3.57 15.90 -10.48
C PRO A 236 4.73 16.50 -9.65
N LEU A 237 4.45 17.47 -8.81
CA LEU A 237 5.45 18.15 -7.96
C LEU A 237 5.38 17.71 -6.49
N SER A 238 4.60 16.67 -6.16
CA SER A 238 4.54 16.14 -4.80
C SER A 238 5.88 15.53 -4.35
N ASN A 239 6.05 15.44 -3.02
CA ASN A 239 7.21 14.79 -2.40
C ASN A 239 6.80 13.57 -1.53
N PRO A 240 6.21 12.54 -2.14
CA PRO A 240 5.70 11.40 -1.40
C PRO A 240 6.81 10.61 -0.68
N LEU A 241 8.07 10.76 -1.09
CA LEU A 241 9.17 10.08 -0.39
C LEU A 241 9.47 10.72 0.96
N GLU A 242 9.45 12.06 1.08
CA GLU A 242 9.58 12.73 2.38
C GLU A 242 8.39 12.38 3.28
N ASP A 243 7.15 12.43 2.72
CA ASP A 243 5.94 12.02 3.45
C ASP A 243 6.04 10.59 3.97
N TRP A 244 6.64 9.69 3.18
CA TRP A 244 6.91 8.31 3.59
C TRP A 244 7.92 8.22 4.73
N LEU A 245 9.03 8.94 4.65
CA LEU A 245 10.06 8.97 5.69
C LEU A 245 9.49 9.52 7.00
N ASP A 246 8.74 10.62 6.94
CA ASP A 246 8.06 11.21 8.10
C ASP A 246 7.03 10.25 8.69
N SER A 247 6.29 9.53 7.86
CA SER A 247 5.35 8.50 8.32
C SER A 247 6.04 7.34 9.01
N CYS A 248 7.21 6.91 8.53
CA CYS A 248 8.00 5.88 9.20
C CYS A 248 8.45 6.35 10.59
N HIS A 249 8.90 7.60 10.73
CA HIS A 249 9.25 8.20 12.02
C HIS A 249 8.02 8.31 12.93
N TYR A 250 6.91 8.82 12.43
CA TYR A 250 5.66 8.95 13.17
C TYR A 250 5.14 7.62 13.72
N ILE A 251 5.10 6.57 12.89
CA ILE A 251 4.68 5.22 13.32
C ILE A 251 5.62 4.69 14.39
N LYS A 252 6.93 4.90 14.26
CA LYS A 252 7.93 4.46 15.24
C LYS A 252 7.76 5.13 16.60
N GLU A 253 7.39 6.40 16.62
CA GLU A 253 7.10 7.14 17.86
C GLU A 253 5.77 6.71 18.48
N ARG A 254 4.76 6.44 17.65
CA ARG A 254 3.38 6.17 18.09
C ARG A 254 3.16 4.72 18.53
N VAL A 255 3.79 3.76 17.88
CA VAL A 255 3.57 2.33 18.08
C VAL A 255 4.79 1.66 18.71
N PRO A 256 4.64 1.01 19.88
CA PRO A 256 5.74 0.31 20.55
C PRO A 256 6.33 -0.83 19.71
N ASN A 257 7.63 -1.15 19.95
CA ASN A 257 8.34 -2.19 19.19
C ASN A 257 7.85 -3.63 19.46
N ASP A 258 7.17 -3.87 20.58
CA ASP A 258 6.73 -5.20 21.03
C ASP A 258 5.41 -5.68 20.39
N VAL A 259 4.92 -4.96 19.38
CA VAL A 259 3.70 -5.36 18.65
C VAL A 259 3.98 -6.49 17.65
N LEU A 260 2.94 -7.27 17.35
CA LEU A 260 2.88 -8.12 16.17
C LEU A 260 2.30 -7.29 15.02
N ILE A 261 3.04 -7.22 13.92
CA ILE A 261 2.66 -6.50 12.71
C ILE A 261 1.89 -7.46 11.79
N LEU A 262 0.76 -7.01 11.31
CA LEU A 262 -0.15 -7.70 10.40
C LEU A 262 -0.13 -6.97 9.04
N PRO A 263 0.83 -7.29 8.15
CA PRO A 263 1.03 -6.61 6.88
C PRO A 263 0.08 -7.13 5.80
N ALA A 264 -0.16 -6.34 4.77
CA ALA A 264 -0.96 -6.78 3.62
C ALA A 264 -0.23 -7.80 2.74
N HIS A 265 1.09 -7.78 2.73
CA HIS A 265 1.88 -8.74 1.96
C HIS A 265 2.96 -9.40 2.81
N ASN A 266 3.31 -10.64 2.43
CA ASN A 266 4.19 -11.55 3.16
C ASN A 266 3.56 -12.05 4.48
N GLU A 267 4.37 -12.41 5.48
CA GLU A 267 3.89 -13.02 6.71
C GLU A 267 3.83 -11.98 7.85
N PRO A 268 2.93 -12.14 8.83
CA PRO A 268 2.97 -11.39 10.08
C PRO A 268 4.32 -11.53 10.78
N PHE A 269 4.79 -10.43 11.38
CA PHE A 269 6.15 -10.39 11.95
C PHE A 269 6.25 -9.50 13.19
N ARG A 270 7.35 -9.62 13.93
CA ARG A 270 7.76 -8.71 15.01
C ARG A 270 9.07 -8.01 14.66
N GLY A 271 9.34 -6.87 15.30
CA GLY A 271 10.51 -6.04 15.03
C GLY A 271 10.16 -4.79 14.23
N LEU A 272 9.10 -4.08 14.67
CA LEU A 272 8.60 -2.88 13.99
C LEU A 272 9.69 -1.82 13.81
N HIS A 273 10.36 -1.45 14.90
CA HIS A 273 11.35 -0.36 14.86
C HIS A 273 12.58 -0.71 14.03
N GLU A 274 13.04 -1.97 14.09
CA GLU A 274 14.05 -2.50 13.20
C GLU A 274 13.65 -2.32 11.74
N ARG A 275 12.40 -2.74 11.41
CA ARG A 275 11.92 -2.65 10.04
C ARG A 275 11.81 -1.22 9.55
N LEU A 276 11.25 -0.32 10.36
CA LEU A 276 11.14 1.11 10.02
C LEU A 276 12.52 1.75 9.82
N ASN A 277 13.49 1.48 10.70
CA ASN A 277 14.87 1.95 10.52
C ASN A 277 15.50 1.45 9.20
N ASN A 278 15.23 0.18 8.83
CA ASN A 278 15.76 -0.39 7.60
C ASN A 278 15.11 0.26 6.36
N LEU A 279 13.82 0.61 6.40
CA LEU A 279 13.12 1.33 5.34
C LEU A 279 13.71 2.74 5.18
N ILE A 280 13.81 3.51 6.26
CA ILE A 280 14.38 4.86 6.26
C ILE A 280 15.82 4.83 5.71
N ASN A 281 16.69 4.00 6.30
CA ASN A 281 18.09 3.92 5.88
C ASN A 281 18.25 3.43 4.44
N GLY A 282 17.32 2.60 3.96
CA GLY A 282 17.30 2.13 2.57
C GLY A 282 17.06 3.26 1.58
N HIS A 283 16.05 4.09 1.85
CA HIS A 283 15.73 5.24 1.00
C HIS A 283 16.80 6.33 1.08
N GLU A 284 17.31 6.66 2.26
CA GLU A 284 18.42 7.64 2.39
C GLU A 284 19.67 7.21 1.61
N LYS A 285 20.07 5.95 1.68
CA LYS A 285 21.15 5.41 0.85
C LYS A 285 20.87 5.45 -0.65
N ASN A 286 19.60 5.26 -1.04
CA ASN A 286 19.22 5.40 -2.44
C ASN A 286 19.33 6.87 -2.89
N LEU A 287 18.90 7.83 -2.04
CA LEU A 287 19.05 9.26 -2.31
C LEU A 287 20.51 9.68 -2.43
N GLU A 288 21.40 9.19 -1.55
CA GLU A 288 22.85 9.46 -1.64
C GLU A 288 23.43 8.95 -2.99
N ARG A 289 23.12 7.72 -3.38
CA ARG A 289 23.58 7.15 -4.65
C ARG A 289 23.01 7.87 -5.87
N LEU A 290 21.72 8.28 -5.78
CA LEU A 290 21.07 9.05 -6.82
C LEU A 290 21.70 10.43 -6.99
N LEU A 291 22.02 11.12 -5.88
CA LEU A 291 22.72 12.39 -5.89
C LEU A 291 24.10 12.28 -6.54
N ASP A 292 24.81 11.16 -6.32
CA ASP A 292 26.10 10.91 -6.96
C ASP A 292 25.97 10.65 -8.47
N LEU A 293 24.91 9.93 -8.88
CA LEU A 293 24.61 9.71 -10.30
C LEU A 293 24.24 11.01 -11.04
N CYS A 294 23.58 11.95 -10.37
CA CYS A 294 23.17 13.25 -10.89
C CYS A 294 24.33 14.27 -11.04
N LYS A 295 25.59 13.92 -10.81
CA LYS A 295 26.75 14.74 -11.23
C LYS A 295 26.70 15.05 -12.73
N GLU A 296 26.20 14.13 -13.52
CA GLU A 296 25.84 14.34 -14.93
C GLU A 296 24.31 14.41 -15.06
N PRO A 297 23.77 15.21 -16.00
CA PRO A 297 22.33 15.31 -16.21
C PRO A 297 21.68 13.95 -16.46
N LYS A 298 20.57 13.65 -15.77
CA LYS A 298 19.83 12.38 -15.86
C LYS A 298 18.34 12.64 -16.00
N ARG A 299 17.68 11.84 -16.85
CA ARG A 299 16.21 11.77 -16.90
C ARG A 299 15.70 10.81 -15.80
N ALA A 300 14.43 10.86 -15.51
CA ALA A 300 13.83 9.95 -14.50
C ALA A 300 14.00 8.45 -14.85
N ILE A 301 13.98 8.08 -16.14
CA ILE A 301 14.22 6.69 -16.57
C ILE A 301 15.68 6.26 -16.52
N ASP A 302 16.63 7.19 -16.48
CA ASP A 302 18.06 6.88 -16.44
C ASP A 302 18.54 6.46 -15.05
N VAL A 303 17.71 6.65 -14.00
CA VAL A 303 18.11 6.37 -12.63
C VAL A 303 17.68 4.99 -12.12
N PHE A 304 17.00 4.20 -12.93
CA PHE A 304 16.50 2.87 -12.54
C PHE A 304 17.59 1.95 -11.97
N SER A 305 18.79 1.95 -12.54
CA SER A 305 19.89 1.09 -12.11
C SER A 305 20.38 1.39 -10.68
N VAL A 306 20.13 2.60 -10.18
CA VAL A 306 20.48 3.00 -8.81
C VAL A 306 19.39 2.60 -7.82
N LEU A 307 18.13 2.74 -8.22
CA LEU A 307 16.98 2.51 -7.35
C LEU A 307 16.54 1.04 -7.31
N PHE A 308 16.66 0.35 -8.42
CA PHE A 308 16.13 -1.01 -8.56
C PHE A 308 17.22 -2.03 -8.83
N LYS A 309 17.19 -3.16 -8.10
CA LYS A 309 18.13 -4.27 -8.29
C LYS A 309 17.84 -5.13 -9.51
N ARG A 310 16.63 -5.04 -10.06
CA ARG A 310 16.18 -5.79 -11.24
C ARG A 310 16.04 -4.89 -12.45
N THR A 311 16.14 -5.47 -13.62
CA THR A 311 15.77 -4.78 -14.87
C THR A 311 14.28 -4.44 -14.84
N ILE A 312 13.94 -3.23 -15.24
CA ILE A 312 12.55 -2.74 -15.29
C ILE A 312 11.93 -3.22 -16.60
N SER A 313 10.90 -4.04 -16.49
CA SER A 313 10.08 -4.51 -17.61
C SER A 313 8.87 -3.59 -17.83
N ASP A 314 8.21 -3.70 -18.97
CA ASP A 314 7.11 -2.81 -19.38
C ASP A 314 5.90 -2.86 -18.40
N ASP A 315 5.67 -3.99 -17.75
CA ASP A 315 4.58 -4.17 -16.79
C ASP A 315 4.75 -3.33 -15.51
N VAL A 316 5.99 -3.04 -15.11
CA VAL A 316 6.32 -2.25 -13.91
C VAL A 316 6.90 -0.87 -14.23
N LEU A 317 7.03 -0.52 -15.52
CA LEU A 317 7.67 0.71 -15.98
C LEU A 317 7.04 1.98 -15.36
N LEU A 318 5.71 2.07 -15.34
CA LEU A 318 5.00 3.23 -14.78
C LEU A 318 5.27 3.39 -13.29
N MET A 319 5.23 2.30 -12.52
CA MET A 319 5.53 2.33 -11.08
C MET A 319 6.99 2.71 -10.81
N ALA A 320 7.93 2.12 -11.57
CA ALA A 320 9.34 2.44 -11.43
C ALA A 320 9.64 3.91 -11.78
N THR A 321 8.96 4.45 -12.80
CA THR A 321 9.10 5.84 -13.19
C THR A 321 8.55 6.78 -12.12
N GLY A 322 7.35 6.51 -11.59
CA GLY A 322 6.77 7.28 -10.50
C GLY A 322 7.66 7.29 -9.25
N GLU A 323 8.24 6.15 -8.88
CA GLU A 323 9.18 6.03 -7.76
C GLU A 323 10.51 6.78 -8.03
N SER A 324 10.99 6.76 -9.26
CA SER A 324 12.17 7.55 -9.67
C SER A 324 11.91 9.06 -9.55
N ILE A 325 10.76 9.53 -10.02
CA ILE A 325 10.36 10.94 -9.89
C ILE A 325 10.21 11.31 -8.40
N ALA A 326 9.66 10.43 -7.57
CA ALA A 326 9.53 10.67 -6.13
C ALA A 326 10.90 10.89 -5.45
N HIS A 327 11.90 10.08 -5.79
CA HIS A 327 13.27 10.27 -5.29
C HIS A 327 13.92 11.55 -5.82
N LEU A 328 13.72 11.88 -7.09
CA LEU A 328 14.24 13.11 -7.70
C LEU A 328 13.55 14.36 -7.11
N ASN A 329 12.23 14.34 -6.93
CA ASN A 329 11.51 15.43 -6.28
C ASN A 329 11.98 15.64 -4.83
N CYS A 330 12.26 14.56 -4.10
CA CYS A 330 12.83 14.64 -2.75
C CYS A 330 14.19 15.37 -2.76
N LEU A 331 15.10 15.03 -3.68
CA LEU A 331 16.38 15.73 -3.83
C LEU A 331 16.20 17.19 -4.28
N LEU A 332 15.24 17.49 -5.16
CA LEU A 332 14.90 18.85 -5.57
C LEU A 332 14.45 19.70 -4.39
N MET A 333 13.50 19.20 -3.59
CA MET A 333 12.96 19.91 -2.43
C MET A 333 13.98 20.07 -1.30
N ARG A 334 14.94 19.14 -1.22
CA ARG A 334 16.12 19.28 -0.34
C ARG A 334 17.19 20.22 -0.91
N ASN A 335 16.96 20.85 -2.09
CA ASN A 335 17.89 21.76 -2.79
C ASN A 335 19.26 21.14 -3.11
N LEU A 336 19.29 19.82 -3.36
CA LEU A 336 20.53 19.08 -3.66
C LEU A 336 20.77 18.91 -5.16
N ILE A 337 19.70 19.02 -5.97
CA ILE A 337 19.73 18.97 -7.43
C ILE A 337 18.88 20.10 -8.01
N ASN A 338 19.14 20.45 -9.26
CA ASN A 338 18.29 21.32 -10.10
C ASN A 338 17.68 20.48 -11.23
N SER A 339 16.64 21.00 -11.89
CA SER A 339 16.07 20.39 -13.09
C SER A 339 15.90 21.41 -14.20
N ASP A 340 16.21 21.00 -15.43
CA ASP A 340 16.01 21.78 -16.66
C ASP A 340 15.20 20.96 -17.67
N LYS A 341 14.34 21.64 -18.44
CA LYS A 341 13.50 21.02 -19.46
C LYS A 341 14.04 21.36 -20.85
N ASP A 342 14.27 20.34 -21.69
CA ASP A 342 14.70 20.57 -23.06
C ASP A 342 13.55 20.99 -24.00
N GLU A 343 13.87 21.28 -25.28
CA GLU A 343 12.92 21.68 -26.31
C GLU A 343 11.85 20.61 -26.64
N ASN A 344 12.13 19.34 -26.34
CA ASN A 344 11.23 18.22 -26.52
C ASN A 344 10.35 17.94 -25.29
N GLY A 345 10.54 18.74 -24.24
CA GLY A 345 9.77 18.59 -22.98
C GLY A 345 10.36 17.57 -22.01
N VAL A 346 11.55 16.99 -22.28
CA VAL A 346 12.22 16.04 -21.38
C VAL A 346 12.93 16.78 -20.26
N ILE A 347 12.79 16.27 -19.03
CA ILE A 347 13.36 16.88 -17.83
C ILE A 347 14.67 16.18 -17.46
N TYR A 348 15.72 16.96 -17.28
CA TYR A 348 17.03 16.51 -16.84
C TYR A 348 17.34 17.07 -15.45
N TYR A 349 17.79 16.20 -14.58
CA TYR A 349 18.12 16.49 -13.19
C TYR A 349 19.64 16.46 -13.02
N LYS A 350 20.21 17.47 -12.35
CA LYS A 350 21.65 17.62 -12.15
C LYS A 350 21.95 18.12 -10.74
N LYS A 351 22.99 17.57 -10.14
CA LYS A 351 23.50 18.01 -8.84
C LYS A 351 23.90 19.48 -8.88
N VAL A 352 23.56 20.24 -7.80
CA VAL A 352 23.98 21.63 -7.59
C VAL A 352 25.49 21.72 -7.39
#